data_02f8b8476f40a1558a4d79c8541953ef
#
_entry.id   02f8b8476f40a1558a4d79c8541953ef
#
_cell.length_a   1.000
_cell.length_b   1.000
_cell.length_c   1.000
_cell.angle_alpha   90.00
_cell.angle_beta   90.00
_cell.angle_gamma   90.00
#
_symmetry.space_group_name_H-M   'P 1'
#
loop_
_entity.id
_entity.type
_entity.pdbx_description
1 polymer ?
#
loop_
_entity_poly.entity_id
_entity_poly.type
_entity_poly.pdbx_seq_one_letter_code
_entity_poly.pdbx_strand_id
1 'polypeptide(L)'
;MLEKGWICPSVSPYGALLLFVCKKTGKLRMCIDYRAPNHQTKLDVFPIPCIADLLDHLGRARFFSSVDLATAYHQIRIKQGHEHQTAF
;
A
#
# COMPACT_ATOMS: atom_id res chain seq x y z
N MET A 1 -10.90 -9.07 -6.80
CA MET A 1 -10.82 -8.09 -5.69
C MET A 1 -12.12 -8.06 -4.90
N LEU A 2 -13.26 -7.96 -5.53
CA LEU A 2 -14.58 -8.05 -4.87
C LEU A 2 -14.75 -9.38 -4.12
N GLU A 3 -14.47 -10.52 -4.77
CA GLU A 3 -14.57 -11.85 -4.16
C GLU A 3 -13.69 -12.04 -2.91
N LYS A 4 -12.58 -11.29 -2.82
CA LYS A 4 -11.67 -11.31 -1.68
C LYS A 4 -12.04 -10.28 -0.59
N GLY A 5 -13.10 -9.52 -0.80
CA GLY A 5 -13.54 -8.47 0.14
C GLY A 5 -12.56 -7.29 0.29
N TRP A 6 -11.63 -7.11 -0.67
CA TRP A 6 -10.68 -5.98 -0.63
C TRP A 6 -11.30 -4.66 -1.08
N ILE A 7 -12.34 -4.74 -1.89
CA ILE A 7 -13.13 -3.60 -2.37
C ILE A 7 -14.60 -3.96 -2.31
N CYS A 8 -15.45 -2.96 -2.18
CA CYS A 8 -16.89 -3.08 -2.23
C CYS A 8 -17.50 -1.96 -3.08
N PRO A 9 -18.70 -2.17 -3.64
CA PRO A 9 -19.44 -1.07 -4.28
C PRO A 9 -19.67 0.05 -3.27
N SER A 10 -19.51 1.30 -3.72
CA SER A 10 -19.68 2.47 -2.87
C SER A 10 -20.39 3.57 -3.62
N VAL A 11 -21.20 4.35 -2.90
CA VAL A 11 -21.74 5.63 -3.38
C VAL A 11 -20.98 6.72 -2.64
N SER A 12 -19.90 7.20 -3.26
CA SER A 12 -19.01 8.19 -2.66
C SER A 12 -18.95 9.44 -3.53
N PRO A 13 -18.86 10.65 -2.95
CA PRO A 13 -18.58 11.87 -3.69
C PRO A 13 -17.11 11.95 -4.15
N TYR A 14 -16.24 11.07 -3.65
CA TYR A 14 -14.85 10.96 -4.05
C TYR A 14 -14.71 9.94 -5.17
N GLY A 15 -13.76 10.17 -6.09
CA GLY A 15 -13.43 9.24 -7.15
C GLY A 15 -12.00 9.45 -7.61
N ALA A 16 -11.15 8.47 -7.41
CA ALA A 16 -9.78 8.49 -7.89
C ALA A 16 -9.69 7.91 -9.31
N LEU A 17 -8.81 8.46 -10.14
CA LEU A 17 -8.57 7.97 -11.50
C LEU A 17 -7.92 6.60 -11.45
N LEU A 18 -8.48 5.66 -12.22
CA LEU A 18 -7.96 4.31 -12.34
C LEU A 18 -7.25 4.12 -13.69
N LEU A 19 -6.04 3.59 -13.66
CA LEU A 19 -5.21 3.33 -14.82
C LEU A 19 -4.75 1.86 -14.82
N PHE A 20 -4.65 1.26 -16.01
CA PHE A 20 -4.06 -0.04 -16.19
C PHE A 20 -2.71 0.08 -16.91
N VAL A 21 -1.67 -0.43 -16.30
CA VAL A 21 -0.31 -0.41 -16.82
C VAL A 21 0.15 -1.84 -17.11
N CYS A 22 0.70 -2.08 -18.31
CA CYS A 22 1.29 -3.36 -18.65
C CYS A 22 2.62 -3.57 -17.91
N LYS A 23 2.73 -4.71 -17.23
CA LYS A 23 4.02 -5.18 -16.68
C LYS A 23 4.90 -5.74 -17.79
N LYS A 24 6.20 -5.83 -17.56
CA LYS A 24 7.14 -6.52 -18.47
C LYS A 24 6.74 -7.98 -18.76
N THR A 25 5.97 -8.59 -17.89
CA THR A 25 5.42 -9.95 -18.02
C THR A 25 4.14 -10.04 -18.86
N GLY A 26 3.68 -8.94 -19.48
CA GLY A 26 2.42 -8.88 -20.24
C GLY A 26 1.15 -8.80 -19.39
N LYS A 27 1.26 -8.91 -18.06
CA LYS A 27 0.09 -8.79 -17.16
C LYS A 27 -0.23 -7.32 -16.88
N LEU A 28 -1.51 -7.00 -16.76
CA LEU A 28 -1.97 -5.67 -16.36
C LEU A 28 -1.79 -5.44 -14.86
N ARG A 29 -1.34 -4.24 -14.53
CA ARG A 29 -1.30 -3.72 -13.17
C ARG A 29 -2.33 -2.59 -13.06
N MET A 30 -3.25 -2.72 -12.14
CA MET A 30 -4.18 -1.66 -11.78
C MET A 30 -3.44 -0.64 -10.90
N CYS A 31 -3.50 0.62 -11.29
CA CYS A 31 -2.93 1.74 -10.55
C CYS A 31 -4.05 2.75 -10.28
N ILE A 32 -4.15 3.21 -9.07
CA ILE A 32 -5.13 4.22 -8.65
C ILE A 32 -4.36 5.48 -8.29
N ASP A 33 -4.82 6.62 -8.77
CA ASP A 33 -4.18 7.91 -8.51
C ASP A 33 -4.68 8.50 -7.19
N TYR A 34 -3.94 8.25 -6.14
CA TYR A 34 -4.23 8.78 -4.80
C TYR A 34 -3.45 10.06 -4.46
N ARG A 35 -2.91 10.79 -5.44
CA ARG A 35 -2.17 12.03 -5.16
C ARG A 35 -3.02 13.07 -4.43
N ALA A 36 -4.28 13.26 -4.82
CA ALA A 36 -5.18 14.21 -4.17
C ALA A 36 -5.51 13.81 -2.72
N PRO A 37 -5.93 12.56 -2.41
CA PRO A 37 -6.07 12.11 -1.02
C PRO A 37 -4.79 12.21 -0.21
N ASN A 38 -3.64 11.88 -0.77
CA ASN A 38 -2.35 11.93 -0.08
C ASN A 38 -1.97 13.35 0.35
N HIS A 39 -2.34 14.38 -0.44
CA HIS A 39 -2.12 15.77 -0.05
C HIS A 39 -2.93 16.19 1.18
N GLN A 40 -4.09 15.58 1.39
CA GLN A 40 -4.96 15.87 2.53
C GLN A 40 -4.66 15.00 3.75
N THR A 41 -3.92 13.90 3.55
CA THR A 41 -3.59 12.97 4.61
C THR A 41 -2.49 13.55 5.51
N LYS A 42 -2.72 13.53 6.81
CA LYS A 42 -1.67 13.88 7.78
C LYS A 42 -0.61 12.77 7.76
N LEU A 43 0.60 13.14 7.41
CA LEU A 43 1.72 12.21 7.37
C LEU A 43 2.09 11.78 8.80
N ASP A 44 2.24 10.48 8.99
CA ASP A 44 2.86 9.92 10.19
C ASP A 44 4.37 9.92 9.98
N VAL A 45 5.06 10.74 10.77
CA VAL A 45 6.52 10.89 10.70
C VAL A 45 7.14 9.93 11.71
N PHE A 46 7.12 8.64 11.40
CA PHE A 46 7.85 7.66 12.19
C PHE A 46 9.32 7.62 11.72
N PRO A 47 10.30 7.75 12.63
CA PRO A 47 11.71 7.70 12.27
C PRO A 47 12.07 6.29 11.75
N ILE A 48 12.49 6.22 10.49
CA ILE A 48 13.01 4.97 9.90
C ILE A 48 14.45 4.81 10.43
N PRO A 49 14.83 3.64 10.98
CA PRO A 49 16.18 3.40 11.44
C PRO A 49 17.19 3.52 10.30
N CYS A 50 18.38 4.02 10.62
CA CYS A 50 19.46 4.18 9.66
C CYS A 50 19.90 2.80 9.14
N ILE A 51 20.25 2.73 7.86
CA ILE A 51 20.72 1.45 7.26
C ILE A 51 21.97 0.93 7.98
N ALA A 52 22.87 1.83 8.40
CA ALA A 52 24.06 1.47 9.16
C ALA A 52 23.71 0.76 10.47
N ASP A 53 22.76 1.29 11.23
CA ASP A 53 22.29 0.69 12.49
C ASP A 53 21.68 -0.70 12.26
N LEU A 54 20.93 -0.86 11.16
CA LEU A 54 20.36 -2.15 10.79
C LEU A 54 21.45 -3.18 10.45
N LEU A 55 22.50 -2.77 9.75
CA LEU A 55 23.62 -3.64 9.41
C LEU A 55 24.43 -4.02 10.65
N ASP A 56 24.63 -3.13 11.60
CA ASP A 56 25.32 -3.42 12.86
C ASP A 56 24.57 -4.47 13.68
N HIS A 57 23.23 -4.44 13.67
CA HIS A 57 22.44 -5.50 14.30
C HIS A 57 22.60 -6.87 13.65
N LEU A 58 22.96 -6.93 12.37
CA LEU A 58 23.18 -8.18 11.65
C LEU A 58 24.55 -8.82 11.94
N GLY A 59 25.53 -8.05 12.40
CA GLY A 59 26.93 -8.50 12.54
C GLY A 59 27.15 -9.72 13.45
N ARG A 60 26.21 -10.06 14.32
CA ARG A 60 26.26 -11.23 15.21
C ARG A 60 25.31 -12.36 14.79
N ALA A 61 24.48 -12.14 13.78
CA ALA A 61 23.52 -13.14 13.32
C ALA A 61 24.22 -14.22 12.48
N ARG A 62 23.83 -15.48 12.70
CA ARG A 62 24.31 -16.62 11.91
C ARG A 62 23.25 -17.15 10.95
N PHE A 63 21.99 -16.84 11.19
CA PHE A 63 20.85 -17.26 10.38
C PHE A 63 20.08 -16.03 9.94
N PHE A 64 19.76 -15.99 8.67
CA PHE A 64 18.99 -14.90 8.05
C PHE A 64 17.74 -15.46 7.40
N SER A 65 16.62 -14.79 7.59
CA SER A 65 15.36 -15.12 6.94
C SER A 65 14.85 -13.88 6.20
N SER A 66 14.34 -14.09 5.00
CA SER A 66 13.67 -13.03 4.23
C SER A 66 12.19 -13.34 4.12
N VAL A 67 11.36 -12.35 4.42
CA VAL A 67 9.90 -12.45 4.31
C VAL A 67 9.42 -11.38 3.33
N ASP A 68 8.69 -11.80 2.31
CA ASP A 68 8.04 -10.91 1.36
C ASP A 68 6.54 -10.93 1.58
N LEU A 69 5.95 -9.75 1.78
CA LEU A 69 4.52 -9.61 2.00
C LEU A 69 3.75 -9.64 0.66
N ALA A 70 3.04 -10.71 0.42
CA ALA A 70 2.20 -10.83 -0.76
C ALA A 70 1.08 -9.75 -0.70
N THR A 71 1.02 -8.88 -1.73
CA THR A 71 -0.01 -7.84 -1.83
C THR A 71 -0.13 -6.95 -0.59
N ALA A 72 0.99 -6.50 -0.04
CA ALA A 72 1.09 -5.76 1.22
C ALA A 72 0.12 -4.56 1.33
N TYR A 73 -0.05 -3.80 0.27
CA TYR A 73 -0.97 -2.66 0.23
C TYR A 73 -2.43 -3.03 0.55
N HIS A 74 -2.88 -4.23 0.17
CA HIS A 74 -4.25 -4.69 0.44
C HIS A 74 -4.43 -5.29 1.84
N GLN A 75 -3.34 -5.48 2.57
CA GLN A 75 -3.40 -5.99 3.94
C GLN A 75 -3.60 -4.87 4.97
N ILE A 76 -3.22 -3.64 4.62
CA ILE A 76 -3.42 -2.48 5.48
C ILE A 76 -4.80 -1.91 5.18
N ARG A 77 -5.68 -1.98 6.16
CA ARG A 77 -7.06 -1.51 6.03
C ARG A 77 -7.16 -0.01 6.27
N ILE A 78 -8.03 0.64 5.51
CA ILE A 78 -8.44 2.02 5.79
C ILE A 78 -9.23 2.04 7.11
N LYS A 79 -9.05 3.10 7.87
CA LYS A 79 -9.79 3.31 9.13
C LYS A 79 -11.29 3.27 8.85
N GLN A 80 -12.02 2.53 9.67
CA GLN A 80 -13.47 2.42 9.57
C GLN A 80 -14.15 3.80 9.53
N GLY A 81 -15.05 3.99 8.58
CA GLY A 81 -15.74 5.25 8.33
C GLY A 81 -15.01 6.19 7.36
N HIS A 82 -13.77 5.88 6.94
CA HIS A 82 -13.00 6.66 5.97
C HIS A 82 -12.85 5.94 4.61
N GLU A 83 -13.43 4.76 4.44
CA GLU A 83 -13.29 3.94 3.23
C GLU A 83 -13.79 4.68 1.98
N HIS A 84 -14.85 5.48 2.13
CA HIS A 84 -15.44 6.27 1.06
C HIS A 84 -14.47 7.28 0.44
N GLN A 85 -13.44 7.72 1.19
CA GLN A 85 -12.43 8.66 0.70
C GLN A 85 -11.45 8.03 -0.29
N THR A 86 -11.42 6.70 -0.36
CA THR A 86 -10.55 5.93 -1.26
C THR A 86 -11.29 5.34 -2.44
N ALA A 87 -12.49 5.81 -2.74
CA ALA A 87 -13.29 5.35 -3.87
C ALA A 87 -12.60 5.68 -5.22
N PHE A 88 -12.78 4.80 -6.21
CA PHE A 88 -12.24 4.90 -7.57
C PHE A 88 -13.21 4.32 -8.60
#